data_4b9bcf57fcae25d1b9fb086dc881e61a
#
_entry.id   4b9bcf57fcae25d1b9fb086dc881e61a
#
_cell.length_a   1.000
_cell.length_b   1.000
_cell.length_c   1.000
_cell.angle_alpha   90.00
_cell.angle_beta   90.00
_cell.angle_gamma   90.00
#
_symmetry.space_group_name_H-M   'P 1'
#
loop_
_entity.id
_entity.type
_entity.pdbx_description
1 polymer ?
#
loop_
_entity_poly.entity_id
_entity_poly.type
_entity_poly.pdbx_seq_one_letter_code
_entity_poly.pdbx_strand_id
1 'polypeptide(L)'
;MASDTEPNTPLPERARVVIIGGGVVGCSVAYHLTRLGWKDVVVLERKTLTGGSTFHAAGLVGQLRSSASITQLLKYSVELYGKLEEETGQATGWKANGGLRLACNDERLAEIKRQATTAHSFGLEMHLLSPNEAKELWPLMDVSDLTGAAFLPTDGQASPSDLCQALAKGAKMEGAQIIEGCRVTGFDIRDGRIAGVQTEQGDIECEIAVNCCGIWARECGRLANVSVPVQPMQHQYLITEPIEGVTADLPTLRDPDRLCYFKEEVGGLAMGGYELDPMPWIPQDGIPSDFHFQLLESNWDQFEGLFLQAVGRVPELENAGIRQLLNGPEAFTPDGSFILGEAPEVRGYFVGAGFNAYGIAANGGAGRALAEWIVGGEPSMDLWPVDIRRFGEHHCDTKFLIERTTEATGKHYTMAWPSEEHESGRPLKTSPLYEQLKLGGGCFGSKFGWERPNWFAPDGVEPRDEPSYGRANWFEHVAREHRHTREAVSIFDESSFAKYRLKGPDAEKALSWICANDIDVPPGRLVYTQLCNQRGGIEADLTVCRLAEDEFY
;
A
#
# COMPACT_ATOMS: atom_id res chain seq x y z
N MET A 1 -3.25 39.94 11.62
CA MET A 1 -3.50 40.35 10.23
C MET A 1 -4.65 39.51 9.75
N ALA A 2 -5.78 40.12 9.38
CA ALA A 2 -6.95 39.39 8.88
C ALA A 2 -6.59 38.75 7.54
N SER A 3 -6.77 37.44 7.44
CA SER A 3 -6.65 36.72 6.17
C SER A 3 -7.74 37.20 5.22
N ASP A 4 -7.36 37.77 4.10
CA ASP A 4 -8.24 37.90 2.95
C ASP A 4 -8.67 36.49 2.55
N THR A 5 -9.83 36.05 3.01
CA THR A 5 -10.47 34.85 2.48
C THR A 5 -10.89 35.17 1.06
N GLU A 6 -10.23 34.55 0.07
CA GLU A 6 -10.72 34.52 -1.29
C GLU A 6 -12.20 34.10 -1.29
N PRO A 7 -13.05 34.67 -2.16
CA PRO A 7 -14.47 34.33 -2.19
C PRO A 7 -14.61 32.84 -2.40
N ASN A 8 -15.39 32.20 -1.51
CA ASN A 8 -15.67 30.77 -1.52
C ASN A 8 -16.09 30.34 -2.95
N THR A 9 -15.27 29.54 -3.61
CA THR A 9 -15.57 29.03 -4.95
C THR A 9 -16.92 28.31 -4.87
N PRO A 10 -17.94 28.72 -5.63
CA PRO A 10 -19.26 28.11 -5.52
C PRO A 10 -19.18 26.62 -5.88
N LEU A 11 -19.92 25.80 -5.13
CA LEU A 11 -20.05 24.38 -5.41
C LEU A 11 -20.70 24.19 -6.80
N PRO A 12 -20.09 23.43 -7.73
CA PRO A 12 -20.72 23.17 -9.02
C PRO A 12 -21.89 22.19 -8.85
N GLU A 13 -22.96 22.37 -9.61
CA GLU A 13 -24.09 21.44 -9.61
C GLU A 13 -23.73 20.07 -10.20
N ARG A 14 -22.71 20.04 -11.09
CA ARG A 14 -22.27 18.84 -11.81
C ARG A 14 -20.76 18.82 -11.96
N ALA A 15 -20.18 17.60 -11.92
CA ALA A 15 -18.80 17.33 -12.30
C ALA A 15 -18.72 15.92 -12.90
N ARG A 16 -17.76 15.65 -13.76
CA ARG A 16 -17.56 14.30 -14.24
C ARG A 16 -16.94 13.42 -13.16
N VAL A 17 -15.93 13.96 -12.46
CA VAL A 17 -15.22 13.28 -11.37
C VAL A 17 -15.21 14.16 -10.13
N VAL A 18 -15.60 13.60 -9.00
CA VAL A 18 -15.45 14.21 -7.68
C VAL A 18 -14.42 13.41 -6.88
N ILE A 19 -13.31 14.05 -6.51
CA ILE A 19 -12.26 13.49 -5.69
C ILE A 19 -12.45 13.98 -4.26
N ILE A 20 -12.50 13.07 -3.29
CA ILE A 20 -12.72 13.36 -1.88
C ILE A 20 -11.39 13.23 -1.13
N GLY A 21 -10.88 14.35 -0.62
CA GLY A 21 -9.62 14.48 0.10
C GLY A 21 -8.56 15.28 -0.66
N GLY A 22 -8.14 16.41 -0.10
CA GLY A 22 -7.12 17.32 -0.61
C GLY A 22 -5.70 17.02 -0.13
N GLY A 23 -5.42 15.76 0.20
CA GLY A 23 -4.07 15.27 0.45
C GLY A 23 -3.29 15.03 -0.85
N VAL A 24 -2.00 14.65 -0.71
CA VAL A 24 -1.09 14.46 -1.83
C VAL A 24 -1.62 13.47 -2.89
N VAL A 25 -2.36 12.44 -2.48
CA VAL A 25 -2.92 11.44 -3.40
C VAL A 25 -4.07 12.02 -4.21
N GLY A 26 -5.05 12.69 -3.56
CA GLY A 26 -6.18 13.29 -4.27
C GLY A 26 -5.74 14.40 -5.24
N CYS A 27 -4.77 15.23 -4.83
CA CYS A 27 -4.17 16.24 -5.71
C CYS A 27 -3.43 15.60 -6.89
N SER A 28 -2.77 14.44 -6.68
CA SER A 28 -2.10 13.71 -7.75
C SER A 28 -3.10 13.11 -8.75
N VAL A 29 -4.21 12.53 -8.28
CA VAL A 29 -5.28 12.04 -9.16
C VAL A 29 -5.86 13.16 -10.00
N ALA A 30 -6.16 14.32 -9.38
CA ALA A 30 -6.67 15.51 -10.09
C ALA A 30 -5.69 15.99 -11.18
N TYR A 31 -4.39 16.11 -10.83
CA TYR A 31 -3.32 16.49 -11.74
C TYR A 31 -3.28 15.57 -12.96
N HIS A 32 -3.32 14.25 -12.75
CA HIS A 32 -3.22 13.31 -13.86
C HIS A 32 -4.49 13.23 -14.71
N LEU A 33 -5.68 13.33 -14.12
CA LEU A 33 -6.94 13.37 -14.86
C LEU A 33 -6.97 14.59 -15.80
N THR A 34 -6.56 15.76 -15.31
CA THR A 34 -6.53 16.99 -16.14
C THR A 34 -5.48 16.90 -17.25
N ARG A 35 -4.33 16.30 -17.00
CA ARG A 35 -3.29 16.02 -18.02
C ARG A 35 -3.76 15.01 -19.08
N LEU A 36 -4.68 14.11 -18.73
CA LEU A 36 -5.33 13.19 -19.67
C LEU A 36 -6.52 13.85 -20.40
N GLY A 37 -6.74 15.16 -20.23
CA GLY A 37 -7.74 15.94 -20.92
C GLY A 37 -9.12 16.00 -20.27
N TRP A 38 -9.28 15.40 -19.07
CA TRP A 38 -10.53 15.52 -18.31
C TRP A 38 -10.49 16.78 -17.44
N LYS A 39 -11.26 17.82 -17.85
CA LYS A 39 -11.25 19.13 -17.18
C LYS A 39 -12.38 19.32 -16.17
N ASP A 40 -13.40 18.51 -16.24
CA ASP A 40 -14.56 18.53 -15.34
C ASP A 40 -14.26 17.66 -14.09
N VAL A 41 -13.28 18.12 -13.33
CA VAL A 41 -12.73 17.45 -12.14
C VAL A 41 -12.83 18.38 -10.95
N VAL A 42 -13.43 17.90 -9.86
CA VAL A 42 -13.58 18.63 -8.60
C VAL A 42 -12.90 17.87 -7.47
N VAL A 43 -12.05 18.55 -6.71
CA VAL A 43 -11.50 18.04 -5.46
C VAL A 43 -12.22 18.70 -4.30
N LEU A 44 -12.79 17.90 -3.41
CA LEU A 44 -13.44 18.34 -2.18
C LEU A 44 -12.53 18.03 -0.99
N GLU A 45 -12.12 19.08 -0.29
CA GLU A 45 -11.38 18.95 0.96
C GLU A 45 -12.22 19.51 2.12
N ARG A 46 -12.38 18.72 3.18
CA ARG A 46 -13.23 19.08 4.32
C ARG A 46 -12.72 20.30 5.13
N LYS A 47 -11.43 20.58 5.09
CA LYS A 47 -10.76 21.71 5.75
C LYS A 47 -9.88 22.45 4.76
N THR A 48 -8.55 22.25 4.82
CA THR A 48 -7.60 22.81 3.87
C THR A 48 -6.66 21.72 3.34
N LEU A 49 -6.07 21.96 2.17
CA LEU A 49 -5.12 21.04 1.56
C LEU A 49 -4.02 20.65 2.54
N THR A 50 -3.52 19.44 2.41
CA THR A 50 -2.43 18.84 3.21
C THR A 50 -2.76 18.55 4.68
N GLY A 51 -3.86 19.00 5.23
CA GLY A 51 -4.19 18.99 6.66
C GLY A 51 -4.37 17.61 7.33
N GLY A 52 -4.35 16.51 6.55
CA GLY A 52 -4.30 15.13 7.03
C GLY A 52 -2.87 14.61 7.19
N SER A 53 -2.59 13.32 6.89
CA SER A 53 -1.25 12.73 7.05
C SER A 53 -0.16 13.36 6.16
N THR A 54 -0.51 14.13 5.14
CA THR A 54 0.46 14.74 4.23
C THR A 54 1.43 15.68 4.95
N PHE A 55 0.95 16.57 5.84
CA PHE A 55 1.81 17.61 6.43
C PHE A 55 2.88 17.07 7.39
N HIS A 56 2.63 15.92 8.02
CA HIS A 56 3.56 15.32 8.99
C HIS A 56 4.35 14.14 8.43
N ALA A 57 4.27 13.86 7.13
CA ALA A 57 5.08 12.80 6.51
C ALA A 57 6.57 13.18 6.49
N ALA A 58 7.46 12.23 6.76
CA ALA A 58 8.91 12.48 6.80
C ALA A 58 9.52 12.84 5.44
N GLY A 59 8.90 12.42 4.33
CA GLY A 59 9.27 12.83 2.98
C GLY A 59 10.39 12.02 2.31
N LEU A 60 10.76 10.84 2.84
CA LEU A 60 11.70 9.94 2.17
C LEU A 60 11.06 9.31 0.92
N VAL A 61 11.78 9.31 -0.19
CA VAL A 61 11.33 8.76 -1.48
C VAL A 61 12.26 7.66 -1.94
N GLY A 62 11.80 6.41 -1.85
CA GLY A 62 12.53 5.23 -2.31
C GLY A 62 11.71 4.45 -3.32
N GLN A 63 12.34 4.04 -4.43
CA GLN A 63 11.68 3.50 -5.61
C GLN A 63 11.45 1.99 -5.58
N LEU A 64 12.45 1.22 -5.11
CA LEU A 64 12.43 -0.24 -5.22
C LEU A 64 11.38 -0.88 -4.31
N ARG A 65 10.58 -1.78 -4.89
CA ARG A 65 9.65 -2.69 -4.20
C ARG A 65 9.80 -4.10 -4.77
N SER A 66 9.19 -5.08 -4.10
CA SER A 66 9.21 -6.49 -4.54
C SER A 66 8.42 -6.73 -5.84
N SER A 67 7.45 -5.88 -6.16
CA SER A 67 6.65 -5.93 -7.38
C SER A 67 7.21 -5.01 -8.46
N ALA A 68 7.30 -5.49 -9.70
CA ALA A 68 7.72 -4.71 -10.86
C ALA A 68 6.77 -3.54 -11.13
N SER A 69 5.46 -3.78 -11.11
CA SER A 69 4.46 -2.74 -11.35
C SER A 69 4.50 -1.65 -10.28
N ILE A 70 4.63 -2.01 -9.00
CA ILE A 70 4.75 -1.01 -7.93
C ILE A 70 6.06 -0.23 -8.05
N THR A 71 7.17 -0.89 -8.38
CA THR A 71 8.43 -0.20 -8.67
C THR A 71 8.29 0.79 -9.83
N GLN A 72 7.57 0.43 -10.90
CA GLN A 72 7.30 1.35 -12.01
C GLN A 72 6.48 2.58 -11.57
N LEU A 73 5.49 2.41 -10.69
CA LEU A 73 4.74 3.55 -10.13
C LEU A 73 5.67 4.51 -9.37
N LEU A 74 6.56 3.98 -8.53
CA LEU A 74 7.48 4.80 -7.75
C LEU A 74 8.57 5.45 -8.61
N LYS A 75 9.07 4.77 -9.65
CA LYS A 75 9.96 5.37 -10.65
C LYS A 75 9.31 6.58 -11.33
N TYR A 76 8.07 6.42 -11.77
CA TYR A 76 7.34 7.53 -12.35
C TYR A 76 7.16 8.70 -11.37
N SER A 77 6.94 8.42 -10.08
CA SER A 77 6.87 9.48 -9.06
C SER A 77 8.15 10.31 -9.03
N VAL A 78 9.31 9.66 -9.03
CA VAL A 78 10.62 10.34 -9.05
C VAL A 78 10.80 11.18 -10.32
N GLU A 79 10.46 10.62 -11.49
CA GLU A 79 10.50 11.34 -12.77
C GLU A 79 9.59 12.58 -12.78
N LEU A 80 8.40 12.46 -12.20
CA LEU A 80 7.44 13.56 -12.06
C LEU A 80 7.99 14.65 -11.13
N TYR A 81 8.52 14.29 -9.97
CA TYR A 81 9.01 15.26 -8.98
C TYR A 81 10.17 16.09 -9.52
N GLY A 82 11.01 15.48 -10.36
CA GLY A 82 12.10 16.18 -11.03
C GLY A 82 11.66 17.26 -12.02
N LYS A 83 10.39 17.26 -12.44
CA LYS A 83 9.86 18.20 -13.45
C LYS A 83 8.76 19.12 -12.91
N LEU A 84 8.10 18.70 -11.83
CA LEU A 84 6.86 19.31 -11.36
C LEU A 84 7.04 20.77 -10.95
N GLU A 85 8.20 21.14 -10.39
CA GLU A 85 8.52 22.53 -10.06
C GLU A 85 8.62 23.41 -11.32
N GLU A 86 9.30 22.92 -12.35
CA GLU A 86 9.40 23.63 -13.64
C GLU A 86 8.02 23.78 -14.31
N GLU A 87 7.21 22.72 -14.29
CA GLU A 87 5.87 22.70 -14.89
C GLU A 87 4.87 23.62 -14.20
N THR A 88 4.95 23.72 -12.87
CA THR A 88 3.93 24.44 -12.06
C THR A 88 4.41 25.77 -11.51
N GLY A 89 5.72 26.01 -11.48
CA GLY A 89 6.30 27.15 -10.75
C GLY A 89 6.06 27.11 -9.24
N GLN A 90 5.88 25.90 -8.66
CA GLN A 90 5.73 25.66 -7.24
C GLN A 90 6.84 24.71 -6.77
N ALA A 91 7.63 25.16 -5.80
CA ALA A 91 8.67 24.32 -5.22
C ALA A 91 8.09 23.00 -4.67
N THR A 92 8.83 21.92 -4.81
CA THR A 92 8.46 20.58 -4.33
C THR A 92 9.36 20.10 -3.21
N GLY A 93 10.49 20.78 -2.98
CA GLY A 93 11.55 20.35 -2.10
C GLY A 93 12.20 19.03 -2.54
N TRP A 94 12.03 18.62 -3.81
CA TRP A 94 12.62 17.40 -4.34
C TRP A 94 14.14 17.52 -4.41
N LYS A 95 14.82 16.52 -3.82
CA LYS A 95 16.27 16.34 -3.93
C LYS A 95 16.55 14.88 -4.29
N ALA A 96 17.23 14.66 -5.44
CA ALA A 96 17.71 13.34 -5.85
C ALA A 96 19.08 13.08 -5.22
N ASN A 97 19.14 13.01 -3.88
CA ASN A 97 20.36 12.81 -3.10
C ASN A 97 20.67 11.35 -2.78
N GLY A 98 19.90 10.42 -3.31
CA GLY A 98 20.08 8.98 -3.15
C GLY A 98 19.45 8.41 -1.88
N GLY A 99 19.45 7.08 -1.83
CA GLY A 99 19.00 6.30 -0.68
C GLY A 99 19.95 5.18 -0.33
N LEU A 100 20.40 5.13 0.91
CA LEU A 100 21.30 4.12 1.45
C LEU A 100 20.49 3.15 2.32
N ARG A 101 20.75 1.84 2.16
CA ARG A 101 20.18 0.76 2.98
C ARG A 101 21.30 -0.09 3.56
N LEU A 102 21.27 -0.34 4.85
CA LEU A 102 22.33 -1.02 5.59
C LEU A 102 22.01 -2.50 5.85
N ALA A 103 23.05 -3.31 6.04
CA ALA A 103 22.98 -4.69 6.52
C ALA A 103 23.97 -4.90 7.66
N CYS A 104 23.48 -5.33 8.82
CA CYS A 104 24.28 -5.61 10.01
C CYS A 104 24.59 -7.11 10.18
N ASN A 105 24.04 -7.98 9.33
CA ASN A 105 24.24 -9.41 9.36
C ASN A 105 24.21 -10.02 7.96
N ASP A 106 24.65 -11.28 7.85
CA ASP A 106 24.78 -11.97 6.56
C ASP A 106 23.43 -12.23 5.88
N GLU A 107 22.36 -12.47 6.65
CA GLU A 107 21.01 -12.71 6.11
C GLU A 107 20.44 -11.44 5.50
N ARG A 108 20.60 -10.29 6.18
CA ARG A 108 20.21 -8.98 5.62
C ARG A 108 21.06 -8.64 4.39
N LEU A 109 22.34 -8.96 4.41
CA LEU A 109 23.17 -8.76 3.23
C LEU A 109 22.73 -9.66 2.06
N ALA A 110 22.30 -10.90 2.34
CA ALA A 110 21.72 -11.77 1.31
C ALA A 110 20.41 -11.19 0.75
N GLU A 111 19.53 -10.65 1.60
CA GLU A 111 18.33 -9.93 1.18
C GLU A 111 18.69 -8.75 0.27
N ILE A 112 19.63 -7.89 0.68
CA ILE A 112 20.06 -6.71 -0.09
C ILE A 112 20.66 -7.12 -1.45
N LYS A 113 21.44 -8.17 -1.53
CA LYS A 113 21.97 -8.70 -2.80
C LYS A 113 20.84 -9.17 -3.74
N ARG A 114 19.79 -9.81 -3.19
CA ARG A 114 18.60 -10.17 -3.97
C ARG A 114 17.84 -8.94 -4.43
N GLN A 115 17.71 -7.92 -3.57
CA GLN A 115 17.08 -6.64 -3.94
C GLN A 115 17.86 -5.93 -5.05
N ALA A 116 19.19 -5.93 -5.04
CA ALA A 116 20.01 -5.35 -6.10
C ALA A 116 19.79 -6.08 -7.44
N THR A 117 19.69 -7.42 -7.44
CA THR A 117 19.34 -8.19 -8.64
C THR A 117 17.94 -7.85 -9.14
N THR A 118 16.98 -7.74 -8.24
CA THR A 118 15.60 -7.34 -8.55
C THR A 118 15.55 -5.92 -9.12
N ALA A 119 16.25 -4.96 -8.51
CA ALA A 119 16.37 -3.58 -8.97
C ALA A 119 16.86 -3.52 -10.42
N HIS A 120 17.94 -4.25 -10.72
CA HIS A 120 18.48 -4.35 -12.08
C HIS A 120 17.43 -4.88 -13.07
N SER A 121 16.69 -5.93 -12.72
CA SER A 121 15.65 -6.50 -13.58
C SER A 121 14.48 -5.52 -13.83
N PHE A 122 14.25 -4.57 -12.91
CA PHE A 122 13.23 -3.53 -13.01
C PHE A 122 13.77 -2.21 -13.61
N GLY A 123 15.02 -2.21 -14.08
CA GLY A 123 15.66 -1.04 -14.68
C GLY A 123 16.02 0.05 -13.67
N LEU A 124 16.41 -0.33 -12.46
CA LEU A 124 17.00 0.54 -11.45
C LEU A 124 18.47 0.16 -11.23
N GLU A 125 19.33 1.16 -11.14
CA GLU A 125 20.72 0.98 -10.80
C GLU A 125 20.88 1.02 -9.29
N MET A 126 21.27 -0.11 -8.68
CA MET A 126 21.48 -0.26 -7.25
C MET A 126 22.89 -0.81 -7.01
N HIS A 127 23.73 -0.04 -6.33
CA HIS A 127 25.11 -0.36 -6.06
C HIS A 127 25.25 -1.07 -4.71
N LEU A 128 25.94 -2.21 -4.69
CA LEU A 128 26.37 -2.86 -3.45
C LEU A 128 27.65 -2.20 -2.95
N LEU A 129 27.70 -1.87 -1.69
CA LEU A 129 28.79 -1.15 -1.06
C LEU A 129 29.38 -1.94 0.12
N SER A 130 30.69 -1.82 0.30
CA SER A 130 31.35 -2.18 1.55
C SER A 130 30.99 -1.19 2.68
N PRO A 131 31.20 -1.54 3.96
CA PRO A 131 30.98 -0.60 5.07
C PRO A 131 31.76 0.73 4.93
N ASN A 132 32.97 0.69 4.42
CA ASN A 132 33.79 1.89 4.22
C ASN A 132 33.24 2.80 3.11
N GLU A 133 32.84 2.25 1.98
CA GLU A 133 32.20 3.01 0.91
C GLU A 133 30.87 3.62 1.37
N ALA A 134 30.09 2.92 2.19
CA ALA A 134 28.89 3.46 2.79
C ALA A 134 29.20 4.60 3.76
N LYS A 135 30.28 4.50 4.56
CA LYS A 135 30.78 5.57 5.45
C LYS A 135 31.20 6.83 4.69
N GLU A 136 31.77 6.67 3.49
CA GLU A 136 32.14 7.83 2.65
C GLU A 136 30.89 8.61 2.19
N LEU A 137 29.78 7.90 1.91
CA LEU A 137 28.50 8.55 1.55
C LEU A 137 27.77 9.13 2.76
N TRP A 138 27.97 8.57 3.95
CA TRP A 138 27.27 8.97 5.17
C TRP A 138 28.24 9.07 6.36
N PRO A 139 29.06 10.14 6.47
CA PRO A 139 30.21 10.23 7.40
C PRO A 139 29.88 10.14 8.88
N LEU A 140 28.65 10.49 9.30
CA LEU A 140 28.22 10.50 10.69
C LEU A 140 27.88 9.11 11.26
N MET A 141 27.64 8.08 10.39
CA MET A 141 27.22 6.77 10.90
C MET A 141 28.38 5.94 11.45
N ASP A 142 28.13 5.19 12.51
CA ASP A 142 28.98 4.08 12.92
C ASP A 142 28.81 2.90 11.95
N VAL A 143 29.89 2.28 11.53
CA VAL A 143 29.91 1.15 10.57
C VAL A 143 30.53 -0.13 11.14
N SER A 144 30.84 -0.14 12.44
CA SER A 144 31.58 -1.21 13.10
C SER A 144 30.84 -2.56 13.08
N ASP A 145 29.52 -2.55 13.00
CA ASP A 145 28.64 -3.72 12.95
C ASP A 145 28.13 -4.04 11.54
N LEU A 146 28.52 -3.26 10.52
CA LEU A 146 28.01 -3.48 9.16
C LEU A 146 28.72 -4.64 8.45
N THR A 147 27.94 -5.47 7.77
CA THR A 147 28.40 -6.47 6.81
C THR A 147 28.39 -5.95 5.37
N GLY A 148 27.61 -4.91 5.09
CA GLY A 148 27.52 -4.25 3.80
C GLY A 148 26.36 -3.25 3.72
N ALA A 149 26.22 -2.65 2.55
CA ALA A 149 25.13 -1.72 2.26
C ALA A 149 24.73 -1.77 0.79
N ALA A 150 23.66 -1.07 0.45
CA ALA A 150 23.31 -0.78 -0.92
C ALA A 150 22.89 0.69 -1.09
N PHE A 151 23.24 1.26 -2.24
CA PHE A 151 22.94 2.65 -2.60
C PHE A 151 22.13 2.71 -3.89
N LEU A 152 21.06 3.47 -3.89
CA LEU A 152 20.21 3.74 -5.03
C LEU A 152 20.27 5.24 -5.34
N PRO A 153 21.05 5.65 -6.37
CA PRO A 153 21.37 7.07 -6.62
C PRO A 153 20.16 7.94 -6.94
N THR A 154 19.12 7.34 -7.52
CA THR A 154 17.90 8.05 -7.97
C THR A 154 16.82 8.14 -6.91
N ASP A 155 17.01 7.55 -5.74
CA ASP A 155 16.18 7.81 -4.57
C ASP A 155 16.41 9.24 -4.04
N GLY A 156 15.59 9.69 -3.10
CA GLY A 156 15.78 11.03 -2.55
C GLY A 156 14.77 11.39 -1.48
N GLN A 157 14.49 12.69 -1.39
CA GLN A 157 13.52 13.25 -0.46
C GLN A 157 12.74 14.41 -1.09
N ALA A 158 11.55 14.69 -0.55
CA ALA A 158 10.70 15.81 -0.96
C ALA A 158 10.07 16.49 0.25
N SER A 159 9.62 17.74 0.09
CA SER A 159 8.72 18.41 1.05
C SER A 159 7.28 17.94 0.78
N PRO A 160 6.65 17.19 1.71
CA PRO A 160 5.34 16.60 1.46
C PRO A 160 4.24 17.64 1.15
N SER A 161 4.21 18.72 1.91
CA SER A 161 3.22 19.79 1.73
C SER A 161 3.43 20.56 0.43
N ASP A 162 4.67 20.92 0.12
CA ASP A 162 4.99 21.63 -1.12
C ASP A 162 4.70 20.79 -2.35
N LEU A 163 5.03 19.50 -2.31
CA LEU A 163 4.71 18.54 -3.36
C LEU A 163 3.20 18.46 -3.61
N CYS A 164 2.40 18.41 -2.54
CA CYS A 164 0.94 18.42 -2.63
C CYS A 164 0.42 19.72 -3.25
N GLN A 165 0.97 20.87 -2.84
CA GLN A 165 0.60 22.18 -3.40
C GLN A 165 0.99 22.30 -4.89
N ALA A 166 2.14 21.74 -5.29
CA ALA A 166 2.56 21.72 -6.69
C ALA A 166 1.60 20.91 -7.57
N LEU A 167 1.18 19.72 -7.10
CA LEU A 167 0.18 18.89 -7.79
C LEU A 167 -1.18 19.58 -7.87
N ALA A 168 -1.63 20.19 -6.77
CA ALA A 168 -2.88 20.95 -6.73
C ALA A 168 -2.85 22.15 -7.69
N LYS A 169 -1.75 22.89 -7.71
CA LYS A 169 -1.56 24.01 -8.64
C LYS A 169 -1.56 23.55 -10.09
N GLY A 170 -0.83 22.47 -10.41
CA GLY A 170 -0.83 21.89 -11.75
C GLY A 170 -2.21 21.44 -12.21
N ALA A 171 -3.00 20.81 -11.32
CA ALA A 171 -4.38 20.45 -11.61
C ALA A 171 -5.27 21.68 -11.89
N LYS A 172 -5.15 22.75 -11.07
CA LYS A 172 -5.87 24.01 -11.28
C LYS A 172 -5.51 24.70 -12.60
N MET A 173 -4.23 24.70 -12.98
CA MET A 173 -3.76 25.27 -14.25
C MET A 173 -4.42 24.61 -15.46
N GLU A 174 -4.76 23.33 -15.36
CA GLU A 174 -5.42 22.55 -16.43
C GLU A 174 -6.96 22.49 -16.26
N GLY A 175 -7.55 23.20 -15.28
CA GLY A 175 -8.98 23.41 -15.15
C GLY A 175 -9.70 22.65 -14.05
N ALA A 176 -9.00 21.87 -13.20
CA ALA A 176 -9.63 21.29 -12.01
C ALA A 176 -10.06 22.36 -11.01
N GLN A 177 -11.20 22.14 -10.36
CA GLN A 177 -11.66 22.94 -9.24
C GLN A 177 -11.24 22.27 -7.92
N ILE A 178 -10.67 23.03 -7.01
CA ILE A 178 -10.35 22.56 -5.65
C ILE A 178 -11.15 23.40 -4.66
N ILE A 179 -12.02 22.75 -3.90
CA ILE A 179 -12.93 23.38 -2.97
C ILE A 179 -12.58 22.91 -1.56
N GLU A 180 -12.05 23.84 -0.77
CA GLU A 180 -11.71 23.64 0.63
C GLU A 180 -12.88 24.00 1.54
N GLY A 181 -12.91 23.45 2.77
CA GLY A 181 -14.00 23.67 3.72
C GLY A 181 -15.31 22.95 3.32
N CYS A 182 -15.27 21.97 2.43
CA CYS A 182 -16.44 21.25 1.93
C CYS A 182 -16.38 19.77 2.33
N ARG A 183 -17.17 19.37 3.31
CA ARG A 183 -17.25 18.00 3.80
C ARG A 183 -18.27 17.18 3.03
N VAL A 184 -17.86 16.00 2.57
CA VAL A 184 -18.76 14.99 1.98
C VAL A 184 -19.52 14.29 3.11
N THR A 185 -20.84 14.15 2.94
CA THR A 185 -21.75 13.56 3.93
C THR A 185 -22.45 12.29 3.43
N GLY A 186 -22.41 12.02 2.11
CA GLY A 186 -23.02 10.85 1.53
C GLY A 186 -22.82 10.75 0.02
N PHE A 187 -23.43 9.75 -0.56
CA PHE A 187 -23.40 9.47 -2.01
C PHE A 187 -24.82 9.22 -2.52
N ASP A 188 -25.12 9.71 -3.71
CA ASP A 188 -26.28 9.26 -4.49
C ASP A 188 -25.85 8.06 -5.33
N ILE A 189 -26.45 6.91 -5.07
CA ILE A 189 -26.14 5.64 -5.76
C ILE A 189 -27.43 5.15 -6.41
N ARG A 190 -27.41 5.00 -7.73
CA ARG A 190 -28.54 4.52 -8.54
C ARG A 190 -28.12 3.26 -9.30
N ASP A 191 -28.89 2.20 -9.17
CA ASP A 191 -28.63 0.91 -9.84
C ASP A 191 -27.19 0.37 -9.63
N GLY A 192 -26.66 0.54 -8.40
CA GLY A 192 -25.31 0.10 -8.03
C GLY A 192 -24.18 0.94 -8.64
N ARG A 193 -24.48 2.19 -9.08
CA ARG A 193 -23.51 3.11 -9.67
C ARG A 193 -23.58 4.48 -9.00
N ILE A 194 -22.44 5.16 -8.89
CA ILE A 194 -22.38 6.57 -8.48
C ILE A 194 -23.21 7.42 -9.44
N ALA A 195 -24.04 8.28 -8.88
CA ALA A 195 -24.79 9.31 -9.56
C ALA A 195 -24.53 10.71 -8.98
N GLY A 196 -23.98 10.80 -7.78
CA GLY A 196 -23.65 12.08 -7.15
C GLY A 196 -22.95 11.93 -5.80
N VAL A 197 -22.43 13.07 -5.32
CA VAL A 197 -21.81 13.24 -4.00
C VAL A 197 -22.59 14.28 -3.23
N GLN A 198 -22.97 13.95 -1.99
CA GLN A 198 -23.68 14.84 -1.07
C GLN A 198 -22.67 15.53 -0.14
N THR A 199 -22.85 16.84 0.07
CA THR A 199 -21.97 17.62 0.93
C THR A 199 -22.76 18.49 1.92
N GLU A 200 -22.08 19.09 2.88
CA GLU A 200 -22.68 20.08 3.80
C GLU A 200 -23.13 21.38 3.10
N GLN A 201 -22.67 21.61 1.84
CA GLN A 201 -22.94 22.83 1.08
C GLN A 201 -23.92 22.61 -0.09
N GLY A 202 -24.32 21.36 -0.34
CA GLY A 202 -25.20 20.97 -1.46
C GLY A 202 -24.68 19.69 -2.13
N ASP A 203 -25.36 19.25 -3.16
CA ASP A 203 -25.07 18.01 -3.88
C ASP A 203 -24.40 18.31 -5.22
N ILE A 204 -23.51 17.41 -5.65
CA ILE A 204 -22.84 17.44 -6.96
C ILE A 204 -23.25 16.18 -7.73
N GLU A 205 -23.90 16.32 -8.86
CA GLU A 205 -24.15 15.21 -9.78
C GLU A 205 -22.82 14.78 -10.42
N CYS A 206 -22.48 13.48 -10.40
CA CYS A 206 -21.21 13.01 -10.98
C CYS A 206 -21.30 11.56 -11.46
N GLU A 207 -20.39 11.20 -12.40
CA GLU A 207 -20.24 9.84 -12.92
C GLU A 207 -19.31 8.99 -12.03
N ILE A 208 -18.33 9.65 -11.40
CA ILE A 208 -17.23 9.00 -10.67
C ILE A 208 -16.95 9.76 -9.37
N ALA A 209 -16.81 9.00 -8.28
CA ALA A 209 -16.31 9.47 -7.00
C ALA A 209 -15.01 8.75 -6.65
N VAL A 210 -13.99 9.49 -6.17
CA VAL A 210 -12.68 8.93 -5.82
C VAL A 210 -12.38 9.19 -4.35
N ASN A 211 -12.33 8.15 -3.54
CA ASN A 211 -12.01 8.22 -2.12
C ASN A 211 -10.50 8.28 -1.91
N CYS A 212 -9.98 9.49 -1.66
CA CYS A 212 -8.57 9.77 -1.30
C CYS A 212 -8.46 10.32 0.14
N CYS A 213 -9.32 9.84 1.05
CA CYS A 213 -9.51 10.41 2.38
C CYS A 213 -8.46 10.00 3.42
N GLY A 214 -7.36 9.36 3.04
CA GLY A 214 -6.27 8.99 3.96
C GLY A 214 -6.78 8.16 5.14
N ILE A 215 -6.55 8.62 6.37
CA ILE A 215 -7.01 7.94 7.59
C ILE A 215 -8.54 7.85 7.72
N TRP A 216 -9.30 8.69 7.02
CA TRP A 216 -10.79 8.67 6.98
C TRP A 216 -11.34 7.83 5.82
N ALA A 217 -10.50 7.14 5.05
CA ALA A 217 -10.96 6.42 3.86
C ALA A 217 -11.98 5.31 4.19
N ARG A 218 -11.86 4.69 5.38
CA ARG A 218 -12.82 3.68 5.87
C ARG A 218 -14.19 4.30 6.14
N GLU A 219 -14.24 5.46 6.80
CA GLU A 219 -15.49 6.17 7.07
C GLU A 219 -16.14 6.65 5.78
N CYS A 220 -15.37 7.19 4.85
CA CYS A 220 -15.85 7.59 3.54
C CYS A 220 -16.42 6.39 2.76
N GLY A 221 -15.74 5.23 2.79
CA GLY A 221 -16.23 3.99 2.20
C GLY A 221 -17.58 3.56 2.76
N ARG A 222 -17.76 3.63 4.09
CA ARG A 222 -19.03 3.29 4.76
C ARG A 222 -20.21 4.13 4.30
N LEU A 223 -20.01 5.41 3.94
CA LEU A 223 -21.07 6.27 3.38
C LEU A 223 -21.60 5.74 2.03
N ALA A 224 -20.78 4.97 1.30
CA ALA A 224 -21.14 4.34 0.03
C ALA A 224 -21.41 2.83 0.16
N ASN A 225 -21.40 2.27 1.36
CA ASN A 225 -21.42 0.81 1.62
C ASN A 225 -20.28 0.06 0.92
N VAL A 226 -19.11 0.67 0.82
CA VAL A 226 -17.88 0.10 0.26
C VAL A 226 -16.92 -0.30 1.38
N SER A 227 -16.35 -1.49 1.27
CA SER A 227 -15.37 -2.03 2.23
C SER A 227 -13.96 -1.48 1.94
N VAL A 228 -13.48 -0.56 2.79
CA VAL A 228 -12.11 -0.02 2.69
C VAL A 228 -11.36 -0.33 3.99
N PRO A 229 -10.51 -1.39 4.01
CA PRO A 229 -9.83 -1.85 5.22
C PRO A 229 -8.60 -1.01 5.53
N VAL A 230 -8.82 0.15 6.10
CA VAL A 230 -7.78 1.08 6.56
C VAL A 230 -7.89 1.26 8.06
N GLN A 231 -6.76 1.14 8.76
CA GLN A 231 -6.61 1.40 10.20
C GLN A 231 -5.57 2.50 10.41
N PRO A 232 -5.92 3.59 11.09
CA PRO A 232 -4.94 4.58 11.53
C PRO A 232 -4.00 3.98 12.58
N MET A 233 -2.69 4.10 12.34
CA MET A 233 -1.63 3.71 13.26
C MET A 233 -0.84 4.94 13.68
N GLN A 234 -0.37 4.99 14.92
CA GLN A 234 0.56 6.00 15.39
C GLN A 234 1.93 5.76 14.73
N HIS A 235 2.54 6.83 14.25
CA HIS A 235 3.89 6.78 13.71
C HIS A 235 4.68 7.99 14.18
N GLN A 236 5.88 7.74 14.70
CA GLN A 236 6.68 8.79 15.34
C GLN A 236 8.03 8.96 14.65
N TYR A 237 8.46 10.22 14.58
CA TYR A 237 9.83 10.58 14.25
C TYR A 237 10.22 11.88 14.96
N LEU A 238 11.50 12.04 15.28
CA LEU A 238 12.03 13.25 15.87
C LEU A 238 12.75 14.11 14.84
N ILE A 239 12.82 15.41 15.09
CA ILE A 239 13.66 16.37 14.40
C ILE A 239 14.67 16.92 15.41
N THR A 240 15.96 16.87 15.04
CA THR A 240 17.04 17.43 15.87
C THR A 240 17.26 18.91 15.59
N GLU A 241 17.94 19.60 16.49
CA GLU A 241 18.65 20.82 16.15
C GLU A 241 19.78 20.51 15.14
N PRO A 242 20.38 21.53 14.50
CA PRO A 242 21.48 21.31 13.57
C PRO A 242 22.63 20.51 14.20
N ILE A 243 23.17 19.57 13.45
CA ILE A 243 24.29 18.70 13.84
C ILE A 243 25.47 18.98 12.91
N GLU A 244 26.67 19.17 13.47
CA GLU A 244 27.89 19.38 12.70
C GLU A 244 28.13 18.17 11.77
N GLY A 245 28.39 18.43 10.49
CA GLY A 245 28.62 17.41 9.47
C GLY A 245 27.36 16.98 8.71
N VAL A 246 26.16 17.40 9.12
CA VAL A 246 24.93 17.19 8.33
C VAL A 246 24.90 18.23 7.21
N THR A 247 24.84 17.73 5.96
CA THR A 247 24.79 18.57 4.75
C THR A 247 23.52 18.31 3.96
N ALA A 248 23.10 19.28 3.16
CA ALA A 248 21.89 19.18 2.35
C ALA A 248 21.90 18.05 1.30
N ASP A 249 23.09 17.54 0.93
CA ASP A 249 23.28 16.47 -0.05
C ASP A 249 23.38 15.07 0.60
N LEU A 250 23.25 14.99 1.94
CA LEU A 250 23.32 13.72 2.65
C LEU A 250 22.21 12.78 2.18
N PRO A 251 22.52 11.56 1.69
CA PRO A 251 21.51 10.60 1.25
C PRO A 251 20.52 10.24 2.37
N THR A 252 19.29 9.87 1.99
CA THR A 252 18.40 9.22 2.95
C THR A 252 19.01 7.90 3.40
N LEU A 253 18.91 7.56 4.67
CA LEU A 253 19.48 6.34 5.25
C LEU A 253 18.39 5.47 5.85
N ARG A 254 18.42 4.17 5.58
CA ARG A 254 17.57 3.16 6.23
C ARG A 254 18.43 2.06 6.84
N ASP A 255 18.24 1.83 8.12
CA ASP A 255 18.84 0.74 8.88
C ASP A 255 17.75 -0.21 9.40
N PRO A 256 17.33 -1.19 8.58
CA PRO A 256 16.22 -2.06 8.96
C PRO A 256 16.57 -3.01 10.11
N ASP A 257 17.86 -3.33 10.35
CA ASP A 257 18.26 -4.17 11.47
C ASP A 257 18.21 -3.42 12.81
N ARG A 258 18.31 -2.09 12.77
CA ARG A 258 18.07 -1.18 13.92
C ARG A 258 16.70 -0.52 13.88
N LEU A 259 15.83 -0.92 12.96
CA LEU A 259 14.44 -0.45 12.78
C LEU A 259 14.32 1.07 12.54
N CYS A 260 15.37 1.78 12.12
CA CYS A 260 15.40 3.23 12.01
C CYS A 260 15.74 3.75 10.61
N TYR A 261 15.35 5.01 10.38
CA TYR A 261 15.70 5.76 9.16
C TYR A 261 16.11 7.18 9.51
N PHE A 262 16.84 7.81 8.58
CA PHE A 262 17.32 9.18 8.73
C PHE A 262 17.18 9.96 7.43
N LYS A 263 16.93 11.26 7.57
CA LYS A 263 16.88 12.23 6.48
C LYS A 263 17.42 13.57 6.96
N GLU A 264 18.14 14.29 6.13
CA GLU A 264 18.53 15.69 6.42
C GLU A 264 17.28 16.57 6.55
N GLU A 265 17.25 17.41 7.59
CA GLU A 265 16.18 18.36 7.85
C GLU A 265 16.75 19.67 8.40
N VAL A 266 16.95 20.64 7.51
CA VAL A 266 17.43 22.00 7.82
C VAL A 266 18.72 21.99 8.69
N GLY A 267 19.72 21.21 8.23
CA GLY A 267 21.00 21.05 8.91
C GLY A 267 21.01 20.12 10.13
N GLY A 268 19.86 19.62 10.54
CA GLY A 268 19.68 18.55 11.50
C GLY A 268 19.21 17.26 10.82
N LEU A 269 18.74 16.31 11.61
CA LEU A 269 18.21 15.03 11.13
C LEU A 269 16.75 14.88 11.52
N ALA A 270 15.91 14.46 10.57
CA ALA A 270 14.66 13.77 10.87
C ALA A 270 15.00 12.28 11.03
N MET A 271 14.77 11.73 12.22
CA MET A 271 15.02 10.34 12.59
C MET A 271 13.72 9.68 13.03
N GLY A 272 13.35 8.58 12.41
CA GLY A 272 12.20 7.77 12.78
C GLY A 272 12.49 6.28 12.61
N GLY A 273 11.43 5.47 12.77
CA GLY A 273 11.57 4.02 12.63
C GLY A 273 10.23 3.32 12.70
N TYR A 274 10.27 1.99 12.71
CA TYR A 274 9.08 1.14 12.81
C TYR A 274 9.25 0.17 13.96
N GLU A 275 8.48 0.38 15.01
CA GLU A 275 8.45 -0.47 16.19
C GLU A 275 7.91 -1.86 15.82
N LEU A 276 8.41 -2.91 16.49
CA LEU A 276 7.89 -4.27 16.34
C LEU A 276 6.48 -4.43 16.92
N ASP A 277 6.12 -3.56 17.87
CA ASP A 277 4.79 -3.51 18.51
C ASP A 277 4.17 -2.11 18.30
N PRO A 278 3.72 -1.79 17.08
CA PRO A 278 3.18 -0.48 16.75
C PRO A 278 1.80 -0.27 17.37
N MET A 279 1.47 0.98 17.70
CA MET A 279 0.21 1.32 18.36
C MET A 279 -0.88 1.74 17.36
N PRO A 280 -2.03 1.06 17.33
CA PRO A 280 -3.19 1.54 16.58
C PRO A 280 -3.78 2.80 17.24
N TRP A 281 -4.22 3.76 16.43
CA TRP A 281 -4.99 4.89 16.92
C TRP A 281 -6.48 4.60 16.79
N ILE A 282 -7.15 4.48 17.95
CA ILE A 282 -8.56 4.05 18.04
C ILE A 282 -9.30 5.03 18.95
N PRO A 283 -9.68 6.22 18.47
CA PRO A 283 -10.49 7.13 19.26
C PRO A 283 -11.90 6.56 19.45
N GLN A 284 -12.44 6.69 20.69
CA GLN A 284 -13.72 6.06 21.09
C GLN A 284 -14.90 6.47 20.22
N ASP A 285 -14.96 7.75 19.85
CA ASP A 285 -16.07 8.34 19.08
C ASP A 285 -15.72 8.50 17.58
N GLY A 286 -14.73 7.74 17.07
CA GLY A 286 -14.18 7.93 15.74
C GLY A 286 -13.19 9.09 15.66
N ILE A 287 -12.61 9.31 14.48
CA ILE A 287 -11.63 10.39 14.28
C ILE A 287 -12.31 11.74 14.46
N PRO A 288 -11.80 12.65 15.35
CA PRO A 288 -12.43 13.94 15.61
C PRO A 288 -12.65 14.75 14.33
N SER A 289 -13.81 15.39 14.22
CA SER A 289 -14.19 16.14 13.01
C SER A 289 -13.33 17.37 12.76
N ASP A 290 -12.68 17.89 13.80
CA ASP A 290 -11.75 19.02 13.78
C ASP A 290 -10.27 18.60 13.70
N PHE A 291 -9.97 17.30 13.62
CA PHE A 291 -8.59 16.80 13.47
C PHE A 291 -8.03 17.23 12.11
N HIS A 292 -7.23 18.29 12.15
CA HIS A 292 -6.69 18.98 10.98
C HIS A 292 -5.44 19.75 11.37
N PHE A 293 -4.31 19.51 10.71
CA PHE A 293 -2.99 19.97 11.13
C PHE A 293 -2.70 19.67 12.60
N GLN A 294 -3.19 18.54 13.07
CA GLN A 294 -2.99 18.11 14.44
C GLN A 294 -2.11 16.86 14.48
N LEU A 295 -1.36 16.76 15.57
CA LEU A 295 -0.56 15.59 15.92
C LEU A 295 -1.14 14.97 17.19
N LEU A 296 -0.84 13.71 17.40
CA LEU A 296 -1.09 13.02 18.65
C LEU A 296 -0.06 13.44 19.71
N GLU A 297 -0.31 13.12 20.97
CA GLU A 297 0.68 13.31 22.01
C GLU A 297 1.94 12.48 21.72
N SER A 298 3.11 13.08 21.96
CA SER A 298 4.38 12.38 21.81
C SER A 298 4.50 11.26 22.83
N ASN A 299 4.79 10.05 22.37
CA ASN A 299 4.94 8.87 23.22
C ASN A 299 6.42 8.48 23.32
N TRP A 300 7.10 9.11 24.28
CA TRP A 300 8.52 8.86 24.50
C TRP A 300 8.82 7.44 25.00
N ASP A 301 7.95 6.86 25.80
CA ASP A 301 8.13 5.50 26.34
C ASP A 301 8.22 4.47 25.20
N GLN A 302 7.42 4.65 24.16
CA GLN A 302 7.46 3.80 22.96
C GLN A 302 8.65 4.15 22.05
N PHE A 303 8.98 5.44 21.92
CA PHE A 303 10.01 5.90 20.98
C PHE A 303 11.44 5.69 21.51
N GLU A 304 11.66 5.61 22.82
CA GLU A 304 12.98 5.46 23.45
C GLU A 304 13.78 4.29 22.86
N GLY A 305 13.14 3.14 22.66
CA GLY A 305 13.81 1.97 22.08
C GLY A 305 14.37 2.23 20.68
N LEU A 306 13.62 2.91 19.82
CA LEU A 306 14.07 3.33 18.48
C LEU A 306 15.18 4.38 18.57
N PHE A 307 15.07 5.34 19.48
CA PHE A 307 16.07 6.37 19.67
C PHE A 307 17.42 5.79 20.10
N LEU A 308 17.43 4.84 21.04
CA LEU A 308 18.65 4.15 21.45
C LEU A 308 19.30 3.35 20.30
N GLN A 309 18.50 2.70 19.46
CA GLN A 309 18.99 2.05 18.26
C GLN A 309 19.60 3.06 17.26
N ALA A 310 18.95 4.21 17.11
CA ALA A 310 19.44 5.28 16.25
C ALA A 310 20.73 5.91 16.76
N VAL A 311 20.91 6.14 18.06
CA VAL A 311 22.17 6.57 18.69
C VAL A 311 23.29 5.56 18.40
N GLY A 312 22.99 4.27 18.46
CA GLY A 312 23.96 3.23 18.08
C GLY A 312 24.42 3.31 16.62
N ARG A 313 23.62 3.87 15.71
CA ARG A 313 24.00 4.10 14.31
C ARG A 313 24.62 5.46 14.08
N VAL A 314 24.12 6.50 14.75
CA VAL A 314 24.55 7.90 14.62
C VAL A 314 24.89 8.43 16.02
N PRO A 315 26.11 8.22 16.52
CA PRO A 315 26.48 8.56 17.89
C PRO A 315 26.29 10.04 18.25
N GLU A 316 26.37 10.94 17.27
CA GLU A 316 26.15 12.36 17.45
C GLU A 316 24.77 12.71 18.02
N LEU A 317 23.78 11.81 17.83
CA LEU A 317 22.44 11.98 18.40
C LEU A 317 22.41 11.99 19.93
N GLU A 318 23.37 11.36 20.60
CA GLU A 318 23.44 11.33 22.07
C GLU A 318 23.51 12.74 22.67
N ASN A 319 24.16 13.66 21.95
CA ASN A 319 24.37 15.04 22.38
C ASN A 319 23.57 16.06 21.56
N ALA A 320 22.80 15.62 20.58
CA ALA A 320 22.01 16.50 19.74
C ALA A 320 20.81 17.09 20.51
N GLY A 321 20.54 18.35 20.32
CA GLY A 321 19.30 18.98 20.80
C GLY A 321 18.11 18.39 19.99
N ILE A 322 17.00 18.11 20.68
CA ILE A 322 15.76 17.65 20.05
C ILE A 322 14.84 18.84 19.91
N ARG A 323 14.49 19.18 18.66
CA ARG A 323 13.54 20.25 18.36
C ARG A 323 12.11 19.79 18.62
N GLN A 324 11.76 18.60 18.15
CA GLN A 324 10.41 18.06 18.27
C GLN A 324 10.38 16.54 18.08
N LEU A 325 9.52 15.85 18.84
CA LEU A 325 9.05 14.50 18.54
C LEU A 325 7.62 14.61 17.97
N LEU A 326 7.44 14.24 16.72
CA LEU A 326 6.14 14.23 16.05
C LEU A 326 5.51 12.84 16.20
N ASN A 327 4.23 12.79 16.55
CA ASN A 327 3.42 11.57 16.53
C ASN A 327 2.19 11.83 15.65
N GLY A 328 2.17 11.26 14.46
CA GLY A 328 1.11 11.47 13.50
C GLY A 328 0.38 10.17 13.16
N PRO A 329 -0.96 10.21 12.99
CA PRO A 329 -1.70 9.03 12.55
C PRO A 329 -1.56 8.83 11.05
N GLU A 330 -1.15 7.63 10.64
CA GLU A 330 -1.01 7.22 9.25
C GLU A 330 -1.94 6.07 8.90
N ALA A 331 -2.34 6.01 7.62
CA ALA A 331 -3.29 5.03 7.10
C ALA A 331 -2.59 3.74 6.68
N PHE A 332 -2.81 2.65 7.43
CA PHE A 332 -2.27 1.33 7.15
C PHE A 332 -3.36 0.33 6.75
N THR A 333 -2.97 -0.73 6.05
CA THR A 333 -3.81 -1.81 5.55
C THR A 333 -3.40 -3.16 6.15
N PRO A 334 -4.28 -4.18 6.12
CA PRO A 334 -3.98 -5.49 6.71
C PRO A 334 -2.82 -6.26 6.06
N ASP A 335 -2.39 -5.87 4.86
CA ASP A 335 -1.31 -6.53 4.12
C ASP A 335 -0.09 -5.63 3.85
N GLY A 336 -0.10 -4.40 4.40
CA GLY A 336 0.99 -3.45 4.22
C GLY A 336 1.12 -2.87 2.80
N SER A 337 0.15 -3.10 1.91
CA SER A 337 0.10 -2.55 0.56
C SER A 337 -1.03 -1.54 0.41
N PHE A 338 -0.80 -0.42 -0.30
CA PHE A 338 -1.85 0.59 -0.49
C PHE A 338 -3.02 0.07 -1.33
N ILE A 339 -4.10 0.84 -1.38
CA ILE A 339 -5.32 0.47 -2.10
C ILE A 339 -5.50 1.40 -3.29
N LEU A 340 -5.65 0.80 -4.48
CA LEU A 340 -6.08 1.48 -5.70
C LEU A 340 -7.24 0.72 -6.35
N GLY A 341 -8.10 1.44 -7.08
CA GLY A 341 -9.02 0.84 -8.05
C GLY A 341 -10.49 1.06 -7.78
N GLU A 342 -11.31 0.56 -8.68
CA GLU A 342 -12.76 0.61 -8.60
C GLU A 342 -13.28 -0.42 -7.59
N ALA A 343 -14.12 0.02 -6.66
CA ALA A 343 -14.73 -0.85 -5.67
C ALA A 343 -15.74 -1.81 -6.32
N PRO A 344 -15.73 -3.10 -5.99
CA PRO A 344 -16.65 -4.07 -6.60
C PRO A 344 -18.11 -3.86 -6.20
N GLU A 345 -18.36 -3.20 -5.07
CA GLU A 345 -19.72 -2.97 -4.53
C GLU A 345 -20.47 -1.86 -5.29
N VAL A 346 -19.75 -0.83 -5.77
CA VAL A 346 -20.36 0.36 -6.39
C VAL A 346 -19.57 0.81 -7.60
N ARG A 347 -20.14 0.71 -8.77
CA ARG A 347 -19.52 1.18 -10.02
C ARG A 347 -19.30 2.68 -9.99
N GLY A 348 -18.16 3.14 -10.50
CA GLY A 348 -17.78 4.53 -10.49
C GLY A 348 -17.27 5.02 -9.13
N TYR A 349 -17.18 4.14 -8.10
CA TYR A 349 -16.54 4.46 -6.84
C TYR A 349 -15.12 3.93 -6.83
N PHE A 350 -14.14 4.83 -6.87
CA PHE A 350 -12.72 4.50 -6.85
C PHE A 350 -12.09 4.79 -5.49
N VAL A 351 -11.03 4.09 -5.16
CA VAL A 351 -10.28 4.29 -3.92
C VAL A 351 -8.80 4.49 -4.21
N GLY A 352 -8.19 5.47 -3.54
CA GLY A 352 -6.74 5.70 -3.48
C GLY A 352 -6.34 6.00 -2.03
N ALA A 353 -6.07 4.97 -1.21
CA ALA A 353 -5.90 5.11 0.23
C ALA A 353 -4.95 4.07 0.85
N GLY A 354 -4.68 4.17 2.16
CA GLY A 354 -3.94 3.18 2.92
C GLY A 354 -2.47 3.05 2.50
N PHE A 355 -1.75 4.14 2.38
CA PHE A 355 -0.41 4.16 1.76
C PHE A 355 0.72 3.65 2.66
N ASN A 356 0.45 3.19 3.88
CA ASN A 356 1.43 2.50 4.74
C ASN A 356 2.78 3.23 4.84
N ALA A 357 2.75 4.53 5.19
CA ALA A 357 3.90 5.42 5.35
C ALA A 357 4.75 5.71 4.09
N TYR A 358 4.39 5.22 2.90
CA TYR A 358 5.10 5.58 1.67
C TYR A 358 4.26 6.34 0.63
N GLY A 359 3.23 7.04 1.10
CA GLY A 359 2.37 7.87 0.24
C GLY A 359 3.13 8.96 -0.53
N ILE A 360 4.17 9.55 0.06
CA ILE A 360 4.98 10.56 -0.63
C ILE A 360 5.80 9.93 -1.76
N ALA A 361 6.33 8.74 -1.59
CA ALA A 361 7.06 8.04 -2.64
C ALA A 361 6.13 7.52 -3.76
N ALA A 362 4.89 7.16 -3.45
CA ALA A 362 3.99 6.46 -4.37
C ALA A 362 2.98 7.37 -5.08
N ASN A 363 2.63 8.54 -4.53
CA ASN A 363 1.46 9.29 -5.01
C ASN A 363 1.52 9.69 -6.49
N GLY A 364 2.69 10.02 -7.03
CA GLY A 364 2.85 10.39 -8.43
C GLY A 364 2.38 9.28 -9.36
N GLY A 365 2.95 8.07 -9.20
CA GLY A 365 2.58 6.90 -10.00
C GLY A 365 1.20 6.36 -9.68
N ALA A 366 0.82 6.32 -8.40
CA ALA A 366 -0.50 5.87 -7.98
C ALA A 366 -1.62 6.77 -8.53
N GLY A 367 -1.44 8.10 -8.45
CA GLY A 367 -2.39 9.05 -9.02
C GLY A 367 -2.52 8.91 -10.53
N ARG A 368 -1.39 8.70 -11.25
CA ARG A 368 -1.39 8.42 -12.68
C ARG A 368 -2.14 7.12 -13.01
N ALA A 369 -1.80 6.03 -12.34
CA ALA A 369 -2.40 4.72 -12.61
C ALA A 369 -3.92 4.74 -12.36
N LEU A 370 -4.35 5.42 -11.29
CA LEU A 370 -5.78 5.57 -10.99
C LEU A 370 -6.49 6.45 -12.02
N ALA A 371 -5.86 7.55 -12.45
CA ALA A 371 -6.40 8.41 -13.50
C ALA A 371 -6.49 7.69 -14.86
N GLU A 372 -5.47 6.92 -15.24
CA GLU A 372 -5.48 6.09 -16.44
C GLU A 372 -6.58 5.02 -16.39
N TRP A 373 -6.79 4.39 -15.22
CA TRP A 373 -7.88 3.44 -15.03
C TRP A 373 -9.25 4.10 -15.17
N ILE A 374 -9.46 5.24 -14.52
CA ILE A 374 -10.71 6.00 -14.62
C ILE A 374 -11.03 6.38 -16.08
N VAL A 375 -10.04 6.87 -16.82
CA VAL A 375 -10.21 7.28 -18.22
C VAL A 375 -10.39 6.09 -19.17
N GLY A 376 -9.61 5.03 -18.96
CA GLY A 376 -9.58 3.84 -19.82
C GLY A 376 -10.64 2.78 -19.49
N GLY A 377 -11.25 2.86 -18.30
CA GLY A 377 -12.21 1.85 -17.81
C GLY A 377 -11.56 0.57 -17.26
N GLU A 378 -10.26 0.42 -17.40
CA GLU A 378 -9.47 -0.70 -16.88
C GLU A 378 -8.05 -0.23 -16.51
N PRO A 379 -7.33 -0.94 -15.61
CA PRO A 379 -5.97 -0.57 -15.25
C PRO A 379 -5.02 -0.69 -16.44
N SER A 380 -4.13 0.30 -16.62
CA SER A 380 -3.15 0.35 -17.71
C SER A 380 -1.99 -0.64 -17.53
N MET A 381 -1.83 -1.18 -16.31
CA MET A 381 -0.77 -2.12 -15.93
C MET A 381 -1.30 -3.11 -14.88
N ASP A 382 -0.51 -4.12 -14.52
CA ASP A 382 -0.86 -5.02 -13.43
C ASP A 382 -0.84 -4.31 -12.07
N LEU A 383 -2.03 -4.00 -11.56
CA LEU A 383 -2.24 -3.38 -10.24
C LEU A 383 -2.74 -4.37 -9.18
N TRP A 384 -2.78 -5.69 -9.48
CA TRP A 384 -3.30 -6.69 -8.55
C TRP A 384 -2.72 -6.58 -7.13
N PRO A 385 -1.42 -6.32 -6.91
CA PRO A 385 -0.87 -6.19 -5.56
C PRO A 385 -1.50 -5.07 -4.72
N VAL A 386 -2.14 -4.09 -5.36
CA VAL A 386 -2.76 -2.91 -4.72
C VAL A 386 -4.24 -2.74 -5.06
N ASP A 387 -4.81 -3.63 -5.86
CA ASP A 387 -6.22 -3.57 -6.25
C ASP A 387 -7.13 -3.77 -5.02
N ILE A 388 -8.16 -2.92 -4.87
CA ILE A 388 -9.12 -3.02 -3.76
C ILE A 388 -9.83 -4.39 -3.74
N ARG A 389 -10.01 -5.02 -4.90
CA ARG A 389 -10.67 -6.34 -5.04
C ARG A 389 -9.94 -7.49 -4.34
N ARG A 390 -8.69 -7.29 -3.92
CA ARG A 390 -7.97 -8.27 -3.09
C ARG A 390 -8.51 -8.39 -1.67
N PHE A 391 -9.30 -7.41 -1.24
CA PHE A 391 -9.95 -7.41 0.05
C PHE A 391 -11.41 -7.83 -0.04
N GLY A 392 -11.88 -8.58 0.95
CA GLY A 392 -13.28 -8.89 1.15
C GLY A 392 -13.83 -8.19 2.40
N GLU A 393 -15.14 -8.27 2.62
CA GLU A 393 -15.85 -7.65 3.74
C GLU A 393 -15.24 -7.98 5.11
N HIS A 394 -14.76 -9.21 5.30
CA HIS A 394 -14.14 -9.67 6.55
C HIS A 394 -12.87 -8.89 6.93
N HIS A 395 -12.16 -8.29 5.97
CA HIS A 395 -11.00 -7.45 6.26
C HIS A 395 -11.39 -6.12 6.95
N CYS A 396 -12.67 -5.74 6.90
CA CYS A 396 -13.22 -4.59 7.61
C CYS A 396 -13.79 -4.92 8.99
N ASP A 397 -13.78 -6.20 9.43
CA ASP A 397 -14.05 -6.53 10.82
C ASP A 397 -13.06 -5.80 11.72
N THR A 398 -13.56 -5.12 12.75
CA THR A 398 -12.73 -4.20 13.54
C THR A 398 -11.61 -4.93 14.28
N LYS A 399 -11.89 -6.11 14.85
CA LYS A 399 -10.88 -6.89 15.58
C LYS A 399 -9.81 -7.40 14.62
N PHE A 400 -10.23 -8.05 13.53
CA PHE A 400 -9.32 -8.54 12.50
C PHE A 400 -8.43 -7.41 11.93
N LEU A 401 -9.05 -6.28 11.58
CA LEU A 401 -8.35 -5.15 10.98
C LEU A 401 -7.27 -4.59 11.90
N ILE A 402 -7.58 -4.40 13.19
CA ILE A 402 -6.62 -3.90 14.18
C ILE A 402 -5.47 -4.91 14.36
N GLU A 403 -5.77 -6.16 14.68
CA GLU A 403 -4.76 -7.20 14.95
C GLU A 403 -3.83 -7.40 13.73
N ARG A 404 -4.40 -7.53 12.54
CA ARG A 404 -3.65 -7.77 11.31
C ARG A 404 -2.84 -6.55 10.87
N THR A 405 -3.39 -5.34 10.99
CA THR A 405 -2.65 -4.12 10.64
C THR A 405 -1.51 -3.87 11.63
N THR A 406 -1.69 -4.17 12.91
CA THR A 406 -0.61 -4.09 13.90
C THR A 406 0.55 -5.02 13.53
N GLU A 407 0.28 -6.28 13.21
CA GLU A 407 1.31 -7.22 12.73
C GLU A 407 1.97 -6.73 11.43
N ALA A 408 1.18 -6.32 10.43
CA ALA A 408 1.71 -5.88 9.15
C ALA A 408 2.61 -4.63 9.29
N THR A 409 2.25 -3.70 10.18
CA THR A 409 3.05 -2.50 10.48
C THR A 409 4.33 -2.87 11.23
N GLY A 410 4.26 -3.75 12.23
CA GLY A 410 5.43 -4.23 12.96
C GLY A 410 6.44 -4.99 12.09
N LYS A 411 5.98 -5.57 10.99
CA LYS A 411 6.85 -6.25 10.00
C LYS A 411 7.47 -5.31 8.96
N HIS A 412 7.25 -4.00 9.03
CA HIS A 412 7.70 -3.09 7.97
C HIS A 412 9.22 -3.09 7.73
N TYR A 413 10.04 -3.23 8.79
CA TYR A 413 11.50 -3.31 8.71
C TYR A 413 12.08 -4.68 9.08
N THR A 414 11.26 -5.65 9.45
CA THR A 414 11.75 -7.01 9.70
C THR A 414 12.28 -7.65 8.41
N MET A 415 12.93 -8.79 8.55
CA MET A 415 13.41 -9.55 7.39
C MET A 415 12.24 -9.97 6.51
N ALA A 416 12.30 -9.67 5.22
CA ALA A 416 11.29 -10.09 4.24
C ALA A 416 11.54 -11.55 3.81
N TRP A 417 11.17 -12.51 4.66
CA TRP A 417 11.40 -13.91 4.40
C TRP A 417 10.54 -14.44 3.24
N PRO A 418 11.11 -15.29 2.39
CA PRO A 418 10.31 -15.98 1.36
C PRO A 418 9.20 -16.82 1.97
N SER A 419 7.98 -16.68 1.43
CA SER A 419 6.80 -17.44 1.84
C SER A 419 6.33 -17.21 3.28
N GLU A 420 6.83 -16.18 3.97
CA GLU A 420 6.30 -15.80 5.28
C GLU A 420 4.85 -15.33 5.14
N GLU A 421 4.01 -15.78 6.06
CA GLU A 421 2.60 -15.40 6.15
C GLU A 421 2.30 -14.71 7.49
N HIS A 422 1.18 -13.98 7.54
CA HIS A 422 0.72 -13.34 8.78
C HIS A 422 0.09 -14.38 9.72
N GLU A 423 0.28 -14.15 11.01
CA GLU A 423 -0.21 -15.05 12.07
C GLU A 423 -1.46 -14.49 12.79
N SER A 424 -1.61 -13.16 12.87
CA SER A 424 -2.73 -12.52 13.58
C SER A 424 -4.07 -12.65 12.86
N GLY A 425 -5.18 -12.49 13.59
CA GLY A 425 -6.53 -12.56 13.06
C GLY A 425 -6.90 -13.93 12.47
N ARG A 426 -6.31 -15.01 12.96
CA ARG A 426 -6.52 -16.40 12.51
C ARG A 426 -7.01 -17.31 13.64
N PRO A 427 -7.78 -18.39 13.33
CA PRO A 427 -8.35 -18.73 12.02
C PRO A 427 -9.55 -17.82 11.67
N LEU A 428 -9.73 -17.46 10.39
CA LEU A 428 -10.87 -16.66 9.94
C LEU A 428 -11.93 -17.51 9.24
N LYS A 429 -11.49 -18.32 8.25
CA LYS A 429 -12.34 -19.29 7.54
C LYS A 429 -11.67 -20.65 7.57
N THR A 430 -12.43 -21.69 7.96
CA THR A 430 -11.94 -23.07 8.05
C THR A 430 -12.74 -23.99 7.14
N SER A 431 -12.07 -24.97 6.55
CA SER A 431 -12.76 -26.06 5.84
C SER A 431 -13.41 -27.02 6.83
N PRO A 432 -14.38 -27.86 6.40
CA PRO A 432 -14.92 -28.93 7.25
C PRO A 432 -13.87 -29.93 7.74
N LEU A 433 -12.72 -30.01 7.07
CA LEU A 433 -11.62 -30.92 7.43
C LEU A 433 -10.55 -30.27 8.32
N TYR A 434 -10.66 -28.98 8.62
CA TYR A 434 -9.62 -28.21 9.33
C TYR A 434 -9.10 -28.90 10.59
N GLU A 435 -9.98 -29.32 11.49
CA GLU A 435 -9.58 -29.97 12.75
C GLU A 435 -8.88 -31.33 12.50
N GLN A 436 -9.32 -32.09 11.50
CA GLN A 436 -8.69 -33.37 11.16
C GLN A 436 -7.29 -33.15 10.57
N LEU A 437 -7.14 -32.15 9.68
CA LEU A 437 -5.85 -31.79 9.09
C LEU A 437 -4.89 -31.26 10.15
N LYS A 438 -5.39 -30.49 11.10
CA LYS A 438 -4.62 -29.98 12.24
C LYS A 438 -4.12 -31.12 13.14
N LEU A 439 -4.99 -32.07 13.48
CA LEU A 439 -4.61 -33.28 14.23
C LEU A 439 -3.61 -34.15 13.46
N GLY A 440 -3.64 -34.11 12.13
CA GLY A 440 -2.67 -34.79 11.26
C GLY A 440 -1.32 -34.05 11.11
N GLY A 441 -1.07 -33.01 11.90
CA GLY A 441 0.18 -32.24 11.84
C GLY A 441 0.21 -31.14 10.79
N GLY A 442 -0.95 -30.71 10.29
CA GLY A 442 -1.03 -29.62 9.30
C GLY A 442 -0.44 -28.30 9.83
N CYS A 443 0.57 -27.78 9.14
CA CYS A 443 1.06 -26.43 9.30
C CYS A 443 0.29 -25.51 8.35
N PHE A 444 -0.48 -24.56 8.90
CA PHE A 444 -1.44 -23.79 8.12
C PHE A 444 -0.91 -22.43 7.70
N GLY A 445 -1.20 -22.07 6.44
CA GLY A 445 -1.17 -20.71 5.94
C GLY A 445 -2.56 -20.16 5.67
N SER A 446 -2.67 -18.89 5.29
CA SER A 446 -3.93 -18.22 5.02
C SER A 446 -4.01 -17.70 3.58
N LYS A 447 -5.02 -18.12 2.83
CA LYS A 447 -5.32 -17.62 1.48
C LYS A 447 -6.74 -17.05 1.44
N PHE A 448 -6.85 -15.72 1.22
CA PHE A 448 -8.13 -15.00 1.25
C PHE A 448 -8.97 -15.29 2.51
N GLY A 449 -8.28 -15.42 3.64
CA GLY A 449 -8.87 -15.74 4.93
C GLY A 449 -9.14 -17.22 5.20
N TRP A 450 -8.96 -18.11 4.21
CA TRP A 450 -9.07 -19.54 4.40
C TRP A 450 -7.80 -20.15 4.97
N GLU A 451 -7.94 -20.95 6.02
CA GLU A 451 -6.87 -21.81 6.53
C GLU A 451 -6.62 -22.96 5.55
N ARG A 452 -5.39 -23.08 5.08
CA ARG A 452 -4.95 -24.14 4.17
C ARG A 452 -3.63 -24.72 4.67
N PRO A 453 -3.49 -26.07 4.78
CA PRO A 453 -2.21 -26.66 5.15
C PRO A 453 -1.17 -26.41 4.06
N ASN A 454 -0.05 -25.79 4.42
CA ASN A 454 1.11 -25.61 3.55
C ASN A 454 1.93 -26.91 3.48
N TRP A 455 2.04 -27.64 4.59
CA TRP A 455 2.73 -28.92 4.73
C TRP A 455 2.26 -29.64 6.00
N PHE A 456 2.69 -30.90 6.17
CA PHE A 456 2.36 -31.72 7.32
C PHE A 456 3.61 -32.12 8.11
N ALA A 457 3.64 -31.73 9.39
CA ALA A 457 4.69 -32.09 10.32
C ALA A 457 4.51 -33.55 10.78
N PRO A 458 5.54 -34.41 10.73
CA PRO A 458 5.47 -35.75 11.31
C PRO A 458 5.50 -35.68 12.83
N ASP A 459 5.20 -36.80 13.50
CA ASP A 459 5.27 -36.91 14.95
C ASP A 459 6.62 -36.41 15.51
N GLY A 460 6.55 -35.55 16.51
CA GLY A 460 7.72 -34.95 17.16
C GLY A 460 8.32 -33.72 16.47
N VAL A 461 7.75 -33.30 15.35
CA VAL A 461 8.07 -32.02 14.68
C VAL A 461 6.96 -31.01 14.95
N GLU A 462 7.33 -29.79 15.36
CA GLU A 462 6.37 -28.72 15.55
C GLU A 462 5.81 -28.24 14.19
N PRO A 463 4.48 -28.15 13.99
CA PRO A 463 3.88 -27.67 12.75
C PRO A 463 3.98 -26.14 12.65
N ARG A 464 5.18 -25.64 12.48
CA ARG A 464 5.51 -24.21 12.37
C ARG A 464 6.51 -23.97 11.26
N ASP A 465 6.30 -22.93 10.47
CA ASP A 465 7.25 -22.47 9.47
C ASP A 465 8.44 -21.76 10.12
N GLU A 466 9.66 -22.14 9.71
CA GLU A 466 10.89 -21.43 10.00
C GLU A 466 11.45 -20.91 8.67
N PRO A 467 11.16 -19.63 8.34
CA PRO A 467 11.55 -19.06 7.07
C PRO A 467 13.08 -19.00 6.89
N SER A 468 13.55 -19.13 5.66
CA SER A 468 14.97 -19.05 5.30
C SER A 468 15.16 -18.61 3.85
N TYR A 469 16.24 -17.88 3.55
CA TYR A 469 16.70 -17.66 2.17
C TYR A 469 17.34 -18.90 1.54
N GLY A 470 17.72 -19.90 2.36
CA GLY A 470 18.15 -21.21 1.93
C GLY A 470 16.98 -22.20 1.85
N ARG A 471 17.16 -23.40 2.45
CA ARG A 471 16.09 -24.38 2.60
C ARG A 471 15.40 -24.18 3.94
N ALA A 472 14.10 -23.87 3.91
CA ALA A 472 13.27 -23.79 5.10
C ALA A 472 13.06 -25.17 5.75
N ASN A 473 12.64 -25.20 7.02
CA ASN A 473 12.44 -26.43 7.79
C ASN A 473 11.45 -27.41 7.15
N TRP A 474 10.47 -26.92 6.42
CA TRP A 474 9.46 -27.73 5.72
C TRP A 474 9.95 -28.42 4.44
N PHE A 475 11.13 -28.05 3.89
CA PHE A 475 11.57 -28.49 2.56
C PHE A 475 11.59 -30.02 2.39
N GLU A 476 12.17 -30.76 3.33
CA GLU A 476 12.25 -32.23 3.25
C GLU A 476 10.89 -32.90 3.49
N HIS A 477 10.02 -32.27 4.27
CA HIS A 477 8.66 -32.76 4.50
C HIS A 477 7.81 -32.63 3.25
N VAL A 478 7.81 -31.47 2.61
CA VAL A 478 7.15 -31.23 1.32
C VAL A 478 7.73 -32.15 0.22
N ALA A 479 9.05 -32.33 0.19
CA ALA A 479 9.67 -33.25 -0.79
C ALA A 479 9.17 -34.70 -0.61
N ARG A 480 8.92 -35.13 0.62
CA ARG A 480 8.34 -36.46 0.92
C ARG A 480 6.87 -36.54 0.47
N GLU A 481 6.08 -35.51 0.73
CA GLU A 481 4.67 -35.43 0.28
C GLU A 481 4.58 -35.48 -1.25
N HIS A 482 5.46 -34.77 -1.96
CA HIS A 482 5.54 -34.80 -3.42
C HIS A 482 5.86 -36.20 -3.94
N ARG A 483 6.85 -36.90 -3.36
CA ARG A 483 7.16 -38.29 -3.75
C ARG A 483 5.97 -39.22 -3.52
N HIS A 484 5.34 -39.13 -2.32
CA HIS A 484 4.15 -39.93 -2.00
C HIS A 484 3.03 -39.70 -3.00
N THR A 485 2.74 -38.43 -3.35
CA THR A 485 1.70 -38.08 -4.33
C THR A 485 1.98 -38.70 -5.73
N ARG A 486 3.24 -38.86 -6.10
CA ARG A 486 3.66 -39.47 -7.38
C ARG A 486 3.58 -41.00 -7.38
N GLU A 487 3.71 -41.63 -6.23
CA GLU A 487 3.91 -43.08 -6.08
C GLU A 487 2.68 -43.79 -5.46
N ALA A 488 1.81 -43.05 -4.78
CA ALA A 488 0.69 -43.58 -4.02
C ALA A 488 -0.58 -42.71 -4.17
N VAL A 489 -1.56 -42.89 -3.28
CA VAL A 489 -2.82 -42.13 -3.25
C VAL A 489 -2.71 -40.98 -2.28
N SER A 490 -3.08 -39.78 -2.73
CA SER A 490 -3.14 -38.58 -1.93
C SER A 490 -4.52 -37.92 -1.99
N ILE A 491 -4.89 -37.19 -0.94
CA ILE A 491 -6.12 -36.41 -0.86
C ILE A 491 -5.73 -34.95 -0.66
N PHE A 492 -6.36 -34.06 -1.46
CA PHE A 492 -6.16 -32.61 -1.37
C PHE A 492 -7.47 -31.95 -0.93
N ASP A 493 -7.40 -31.13 0.14
CA ASP A 493 -8.56 -30.34 0.57
C ASP A 493 -8.65 -29.05 -0.26
N GLU A 494 -9.54 -29.05 -1.25
CA GLU A 494 -9.84 -27.91 -2.10
C GLU A 494 -11.15 -27.19 -1.69
N SER A 495 -11.63 -27.40 -0.46
CA SER A 495 -12.86 -26.78 0.04
C SER A 495 -12.81 -25.23 0.03
N SER A 496 -11.63 -24.65 0.07
CA SER A 496 -11.43 -23.19 0.05
C SER A 496 -11.60 -22.54 -1.34
N PHE A 497 -11.56 -23.31 -2.42
CA PHE A 497 -11.81 -22.77 -3.76
C PHE A 497 -13.28 -22.38 -3.95
N ALA A 498 -13.54 -21.33 -4.74
CA ALA A 498 -14.90 -20.94 -5.10
C ALA A 498 -15.57 -21.98 -6.00
N LYS A 499 -16.85 -22.24 -5.77
CA LYS A 499 -17.69 -23.15 -6.57
C LYS A 499 -18.91 -22.38 -7.04
N TYR A 500 -19.16 -22.47 -8.35
CA TYR A 500 -20.29 -21.82 -8.97
C TYR A 500 -21.14 -22.86 -9.71
N ARG A 501 -22.43 -22.64 -9.75
CA ARG A 501 -23.37 -23.42 -10.54
C ARG A 501 -24.13 -22.45 -11.44
N LEU A 502 -23.99 -22.64 -12.75
CA LEU A 502 -24.67 -21.85 -13.77
C LEU A 502 -25.73 -22.73 -14.43
N LYS A 503 -26.97 -22.25 -14.49
CA LYS A 503 -28.09 -22.97 -15.07
C LYS A 503 -29.00 -22.05 -15.87
N GLY A 504 -29.42 -22.52 -17.02
CA GLY A 504 -30.39 -21.83 -17.87
C GLY A 504 -30.13 -22.05 -19.36
N PRO A 505 -31.09 -21.69 -20.22
CA PRO A 505 -30.98 -21.96 -21.66
C PRO A 505 -29.82 -21.25 -22.34
N ASP A 506 -29.33 -20.15 -21.79
CA ASP A 506 -28.19 -19.39 -22.32
C ASP A 506 -26.86 -19.69 -21.61
N ALA A 507 -26.82 -20.68 -20.70
CA ALA A 507 -25.62 -20.94 -19.85
C ALA A 507 -24.40 -21.32 -20.70
N GLU A 508 -24.54 -22.19 -21.69
CA GLU A 508 -23.46 -22.56 -22.61
C GLU A 508 -22.95 -21.36 -23.40
N LYS A 509 -23.85 -20.56 -23.96
CA LYS A 509 -23.49 -19.35 -24.71
C LYS A 509 -22.77 -18.33 -23.86
N ALA A 510 -23.22 -18.14 -22.62
CA ALA A 510 -22.59 -17.20 -21.67
C ALA A 510 -21.17 -17.68 -21.30
N LEU A 511 -20.98 -18.98 -20.98
CA LEU A 511 -19.66 -19.52 -20.68
C LEU A 511 -18.74 -19.50 -21.91
N SER A 512 -19.23 -19.85 -23.11
CA SER A 512 -18.45 -19.79 -24.35
C SER A 512 -18.00 -18.37 -24.70
N TRP A 513 -18.72 -17.33 -24.22
CA TRP A 513 -18.34 -15.94 -24.40
C TRP A 513 -17.20 -15.52 -23.47
N ILE A 514 -17.21 -15.98 -22.21
CA ILE A 514 -16.25 -15.54 -21.18
C ILE A 514 -15.04 -16.45 -21.03
N CYS A 515 -15.15 -17.72 -21.43
CA CYS A 515 -14.07 -18.71 -21.37
C CYS A 515 -13.20 -18.67 -22.62
N ALA A 516 -11.89 -18.81 -22.46
CA ALA A 516 -10.95 -18.85 -23.58
C ALA A 516 -10.94 -20.19 -24.31
N ASN A 517 -11.41 -21.25 -23.66
CA ASN A 517 -11.50 -22.60 -24.25
C ASN A 517 -12.95 -22.93 -24.69
N ASP A 518 -13.10 -23.91 -25.56
CA ASP A 518 -14.40 -24.38 -26.02
C ASP A 518 -15.16 -25.10 -24.89
N ILE A 519 -16.36 -24.63 -24.58
CA ILE A 519 -17.23 -25.15 -23.52
C ILE A 519 -18.37 -26.00 -24.09
N ASP A 520 -18.58 -26.01 -25.42
CA ASP A 520 -19.55 -26.88 -26.06
C ASP A 520 -19.03 -28.33 -26.12
N VAL A 521 -19.17 -29.02 -25.01
CA VAL A 521 -18.73 -30.42 -24.82
C VAL A 521 -19.90 -31.24 -24.26
N PRO A 522 -19.94 -32.58 -24.48
CA PRO A 522 -20.98 -33.41 -23.92
C PRO A 522 -21.08 -33.35 -22.38
N PRO A 523 -22.28 -33.56 -21.80
CA PRO A 523 -22.45 -33.69 -20.35
C PRO A 523 -21.48 -34.73 -19.76
N GLY A 524 -20.95 -34.42 -18.55
CA GLY A 524 -19.92 -35.21 -17.86
C GLY A 524 -18.49 -34.89 -18.25
N ARG A 525 -18.24 -33.98 -19.20
CA ARG A 525 -16.88 -33.55 -19.57
C ARG A 525 -16.44 -32.39 -18.73
N LEU A 526 -15.13 -32.37 -18.47
CA LEU A 526 -14.41 -31.32 -17.78
C LEU A 526 -13.55 -30.53 -18.79
N VAL A 527 -13.59 -29.21 -18.71
CA VAL A 527 -12.77 -28.31 -19.52
C VAL A 527 -12.03 -27.35 -18.60
N TYR A 528 -10.71 -27.42 -18.58
CA TYR A 528 -9.88 -26.38 -17.94
C TYR A 528 -9.77 -25.18 -18.86
N THR A 529 -10.01 -23.98 -18.35
CA THR A 529 -10.07 -22.77 -19.15
C THR A 529 -9.63 -21.55 -18.36
N GLN A 530 -9.28 -20.49 -19.07
CA GLN A 530 -8.99 -19.17 -18.54
C GLN A 530 -10.15 -18.21 -18.85
N LEU A 531 -10.35 -17.24 -17.94
CA LEU A 531 -11.14 -16.04 -18.20
C LEU A 531 -10.15 -14.91 -18.48
N CYS A 532 -10.29 -14.28 -19.65
CA CYS A 532 -9.35 -13.25 -20.09
C CYS A 532 -10.02 -11.88 -20.17
N ASN A 533 -9.24 -10.82 -19.90
CA ASN A 533 -9.65 -9.46 -20.20
C ASN A 533 -9.49 -9.15 -21.71
N GLN A 534 -9.90 -7.95 -22.15
CA GLN A 534 -9.88 -7.56 -23.56
C GLN A 534 -8.48 -7.52 -24.18
N ARG A 535 -7.42 -7.44 -23.36
CA ARG A 535 -6.01 -7.48 -23.82
C ARG A 535 -5.41 -8.89 -23.82
N GLY A 536 -6.22 -9.90 -23.49
CA GLY A 536 -5.78 -11.31 -23.40
C GLY A 536 -5.04 -11.64 -22.10
N GLY A 537 -5.02 -10.73 -21.11
CA GLY A 537 -4.51 -11.01 -19.76
C GLY A 537 -5.44 -11.95 -19.01
N ILE A 538 -4.88 -12.91 -18.27
CA ILE A 538 -5.66 -13.89 -17.49
C ILE A 538 -6.16 -13.23 -16.22
N GLU A 539 -7.49 -13.15 -16.06
CA GLU A 539 -8.16 -12.66 -14.84
C GLU A 539 -8.44 -13.78 -13.84
N ALA A 540 -8.76 -14.98 -14.35
CA ALA A 540 -8.95 -16.18 -13.55
C ALA A 540 -8.71 -17.42 -14.39
N ASP A 541 -8.44 -18.55 -13.72
CA ASP A 541 -8.46 -19.88 -14.31
C ASP A 541 -9.39 -20.79 -13.51
N LEU A 542 -10.06 -21.70 -14.20
CA LEU A 542 -11.04 -22.58 -13.58
C LEU A 542 -11.31 -23.83 -14.43
N THR A 543 -11.96 -24.80 -13.80
CA THR A 543 -12.45 -25.99 -14.49
C THR A 543 -13.97 -25.92 -14.59
N VAL A 544 -14.48 -26.01 -15.82
CA VAL A 544 -15.90 -26.08 -16.13
C VAL A 544 -16.28 -27.55 -16.31
N CYS A 545 -17.30 -28.01 -15.58
CA CYS A 545 -17.91 -29.30 -15.75
C CYS A 545 -19.33 -29.13 -16.32
N ARG A 546 -19.64 -29.69 -17.49
CA ARG A 546 -21.01 -29.72 -18.01
C ARG A 546 -21.77 -30.84 -17.30
N LEU A 547 -22.75 -30.48 -16.46
CA LEU A 547 -23.56 -31.46 -15.72
C LEU A 547 -24.76 -31.94 -16.52
N ALA A 548 -25.39 -31.05 -17.29
CA ALA A 548 -26.53 -31.30 -18.14
C ALA A 548 -26.47 -30.40 -19.39
N GLU A 549 -27.48 -30.46 -20.24
CA GLU A 549 -27.54 -29.65 -21.45
C GLU A 549 -27.48 -28.15 -21.18
N ASP A 550 -28.15 -27.71 -20.11
CA ASP A 550 -28.27 -26.31 -19.68
C ASP A 550 -27.65 -26.01 -18.29
N GLU A 551 -26.79 -26.91 -17.79
CA GLU A 551 -26.26 -26.78 -16.42
C GLU A 551 -24.76 -27.08 -16.36
N PHE A 552 -24.02 -26.16 -15.75
CA PHE A 552 -22.56 -26.19 -15.60
C PHE A 552 -22.14 -25.94 -14.14
N TYR A 553 -21.06 -26.61 -13.78
CA TYR A 553 -20.39 -26.43 -12.49
C TYR A 553 -18.97 -25.91 -12.69
#